data_de23e82d500bab6a82098d08501895ad
#
_entry.id   de23e82d500bab6a82098d08501895ad
#
_cell.length_a   1.000
_cell.length_b   1.000
_cell.length_c   1.000
_cell.angle_alpha   90.00
_cell.angle_beta   90.00
_cell.angle_gamma   90.00
#
_symmetry.space_group_name_H-M   'P 1'
#
loop_
_entity.id
_entity.type
_entity.pdbx_description
1 polymer ?
#
loop_
_entity_poly.entity_id
_entity_poly.type
_entity_poly.pdbx_seq_one_letter_code
_entity_poly.pdbx_strand_id
1 'polypeptide(L)'
;MSLNHPSPAPKAAWRTARWWFVTVVALTTMAVTARLGVWQSDRAQQKESLHQLQQAQALLPPLTNAAFDSPMDAAQGLHRRVNLQGVWQAEHTVFLQNRSQNGVPGFWVLTPLQLSPTAMVLVQRGWAPRDRVSSEVLPPIVTPTGLVHVQGRWVAPPSRMVELARTDQGTASGSEPRSSTIRQNLDLNAWAAEMKLPITATVLQTGAASEGLARDWAPALSGADKNRGYAFQWFALSGLVAVLFVWFQIILVLRHVPPTRS
;
A
#
# COMPACT_ATOMS: atom_id res chain seq x y z
N MET A 1 -70.63 -38.88 35.24
CA MET A 1 -70.61 -37.68 34.40
C MET A 1 -69.16 -37.14 34.42
N SER A 2 -68.34 -37.65 33.51
CA SER A 2 -66.90 -37.40 33.48
C SER A 2 -66.66 -36.20 32.53
N LEU A 3 -66.25 -35.11 33.07
CA LEU A 3 -65.92 -33.89 32.30
C LEU A 3 -64.54 -34.07 31.63
N ASN A 4 -64.56 -34.26 30.31
CA ASN A 4 -63.39 -34.34 29.46
C ASN A 4 -62.81 -32.93 29.30
N HIS A 5 -61.73 -32.61 30.02
CA HIS A 5 -60.98 -31.36 29.80
C HIS A 5 -60.15 -31.48 28.52
N PRO A 6 -60.28 -30.59 27.55
CA PRO A 6 -59.43 -30.60 26.37
C PRO A 6 -57.99 -30.24 26.77
N SER A 7 -57.05 -31.14 26.44
CA SER A 7 -55.60 -30.87 26.58
C SER A 7 -55.24 -29.62 25.80
N PRO A 8 -54.44 -28.69 26.36
CA PRO A 8 -54.01 -27.52 25.61
C PRO A 8 -53.14 -27.96 24.43
N ALA A 9 -53.45 -27.48 23.24
CA ALA A 9 -52.69 -27.73 22.03
C ALA A 9 -51.19 -27.33 22.23
N PRO A 10 -50.23 -28.12 21.74
CA PRO A 10 -48.82 -27.83 21.90
C PRO A 10 -48.51 -26.46 21.24
N LYS A 11 -48.14 -25.49 22.06
CA LYS A 11 -47.65 -24.18 21.57
C LYS A 11 -46.47 -24.45 20.69
N ALA A 12 -46.55 -24.09 19.41
CA ALA A 12 -45.49 -24.28 18.44
C ALA A 12 -44.21 -23.61 18.95
N ALA A 13 -43.19 -24.40 19.28
CA ALA A 13 -41.94 -24.01 19.94
C ALA A 13 -41.13 -22.92 19.14
N TRP A 14 -41.46 -22.73 17.87
CA TRP A 14 -40.84 -21.75 16.97
C TRP A 14 -41.32 -20.29 17.17
N ARG A 15 -42.28 -20.06 18.07
CA ARG A 15 -42.80 -18.71 18.38
C ARG A 15 -42.28 -18.10 19.70
N THR A 16 -41.30 -18.70 20.36
CA THR A 16 -40.75 -18.16 21.60
C THR A 16 -39.89 -16.92 21.31
N ALA A 17 -39.87 -15.94 22.24
CA ALA A 17 -39.02 -14.73 22.12
C ALA A 17 -37.54 -15.09 21.89
N ARG A 18 -37.07 -16.17 22.51
CA ARG A 18 -35.70 -16.69 22.33
C ARG A 18 -35.44 -17.12 20.88
N TRP A 19 -36.39 -17.78 20.23
CA TRP A 19 -36.29 -18.21 18.82
C TRP A 19 -36.13 -17.00 17.90
N TRP A 20 -36.98 -15.98 18.08
CA TRP A 20 -36.90 -14.75 17.31
C TRP A 20 -35.61 -14.00 17.53
N PHE A 21 -35.13 -13.91 18.79
CA PHE A 21 -33.86 -13.27 19.11
C PHE A 21 -32.69 -13.94 18.39
N VAL A 22 -32.57 -15.28 18.45
CA VAL A 22 -31.51 -16.02 17.76
C VAL A 22 -31.62 -15.84 16.25
N THR A 23 -32.82 -15.83 15.68
CA THR A 23 -33.05 -15.62 14.25
C THR A 23 -32.56 -14.23 13.82
N VAL A 24 -32.94 -13.18 14.53
CA VAL A 24 -32.52 -11.81 14.23
C VAL A 24 -31.01 -11.69 14.33
N VAL A 25 -30.40 -12.20 15.39
CA VAL A 25 -28.94 -12.17 15.57
C VAL A 25 -28.22 -12.91 14.43
N ALA A 26 -28.70 -14.11 14.05
CA ALA A 26 -28.10 -14.89 12.97
C ALA A 26 -28.21 -14.16 11.62
N LEU A 27 -29.39 -13.64 11.28
CA LEU A 27 -29.61 -12.89 10.03
C LEU A 27 -28.77 -11.63 9.98
N THR A 28 -28.68 -10.88 11.09
CA THR A 28 -27.86 -9.68 11.18
C THR A 28 -26.37 -10.04 11.00
N THR A 29 -25.90 -11.09 11.68
CA THR A 29 -24.52 -11.56 11.55
C THR A 29 -24.21 -11.97 10.11
N MET A 30 -25.09 -12.76 9.46
CA MET A 30 -24.94 -13.12 8.05
C MET A 30 -24.88 -11.88 7.15
N ALA A 31 -25.80 -10.93 7.32
CA ALA A 31 -25.84 -9.72 6.51
C ALA A 31 -24.55 -8.88 6.67
N VAL A 32 -24.08 -8.69 7.91
CA VAL A 32 -22.87 -7.93 8.19
C VAL A 32 -21.64 -8.61 7.60
N THR A 33 -21.49 -9.92 7.83
CA THR A 33 -20.32 -10.67 7.32
C THR A 33 -20.33 -10.75 5.79
N ALA A 34 -21.50 -10.98 5.16
CA ALA A 34 -21.62 -10.92 3.71
C ALA A 34 -21.25 -9.53 3.15
N ARG A 35 -21.73 -8.45 3.79
CA ARG A 35 -21.41 -7.07 3.39
C ARG A 35 -19.91 -6.78 3.49
N LEU A 36 -19.24 -7.27 4.54
CA LEU A 36 -17.79 -7.16 4.69
C LEU A 36 -17.05 -7.96 3.60
N GLY A 37 -17.56 -9.13 3.22
CA GLY A 37 -17.03 -9.92 2.10
C GLY A 37 -17.10 -9.15 0.78
N VAL A 38 -18.25 -8.55 0.47
CA VAL A 38 -18.44 -7.70 -0.72
C VAL A 38 -17.47 -6.51 -0.68
N TRP A 39 -17.41 -5.79 0.42
CA TRP A 39 -16.51 -4.64 0.58
C TRP A 39 -15.03 -5.01 0.34
N GLN A 40 -14.58 -6.16 0.86
CA GLN A 40 -13.22 -6.65 0.60
C GLN A 40 -13.00 -7.02 -0.87
N SER A 41 -14.00 -7.59 -1.53
CA SER A 41 -13.94 -7.91 -2.96
C SER A 41 -13.82 -6.65 -3.81
N ASP A 42 -14.64 -5.63 -3.53
CA ASP A 42 -14.58 -4.33 -4.20
C ASP A 42 -13.21 -3.67 -4.02
N ARG A 43 -12.66 -3.78 -2.80
CA ARG A 43 -11.33 -3.24 -2.50
C ARG A 43 -10.22 -3.98 -3.25
N ALA A 44 -10.35 -5.30 -3.41
CA ALA A 44 -9.42 -6.08 -4.23
C ALA A 44 -9.48 -5.67 -5.71
N GLN A 45 -10.67 -5.49 -6.26
CA GLN A 45 -10.87 -5.06 -7.64
C GLN A 45 -10.29 -3.66 -7.89
N GLN A 46 -10.52 -2.69 -6.98
CA GLN A 46 -9.94 -1.35 -7.09
C GLN A 46 -8.41 -1.38 -7.14
N LYS A 47 -7.78 -2.19 -6.29
CA LYS A 47 -6.32 -2.35 -6.30
C LYS A 47 -5.81 -3.00 -7.56
N GLU A 48 -6.51 -3.99 -8.06
CA GLU A 48 -6.15 -4.69 -9.29
C GLU A 48 -6.26 -3.78 -10.51
N SER A 49 -7.35 -3.01 -10.64
CA SER A 49 -7.53 -2.06 -11.74
C SER A 49 -6.46 -0.96 -11.74
N LEU A 50 -6.11 -0.42 -10.56
CA LEU A 50 -5.01 0.54 -10.45
C LEU A 50 -3.67 -0.08 -10.87
N HIS A 51 -3.42 -1.32 -10.48
CA HIS A 51 -2.20 -2.02 -10.87
C HIS A 51 -2.12 -2.27 -12.38
N GLN A 52 -3.24 -2.65 -13.02
CA GLN A 52 -3.34 -2.80 -14.47
C GLN A 52 -3.10 -1.49 -15.21
N LEU A 53 -3.65 -0.36 -14.72
CA LEU A 53 -3.37 0.95 -15.28
C LEU A 53 -1.88 1.31 -15.19
N GLN A 54 -1.22 1.03 -14.06
CA GLN A 54 0.21 1.23 -13.88
C GLN A 54 1.04 0.38 -14.85
N GLN A 55 0.65 -0.87 -15.05
CA GLN A 55 1.30 -1.76 -16.03
C GLN A 55 1.11 -1.27 -17.47
N ALA A 56 -0.11 -0.83 -17.81
CA ALA A 56 -0.39 -0.26 -19.12
C ALA A 56 0.48 0.98 -19.41
N GLN A 57 0.65 1.88 -18.43
CA GLN A 57 1.55 3.03 -18.55
C GLN A 57 3.02 2.59 -18.76
N ALA A 58 3.46 1.55 -18.06
CA ALA A 58 4.82 1.02 -18.22
C ALA A 58 5.10 0.40 -19.60
N LEU A 59 4.08 0.00 -20.35
CA LEU A 59 4.21 -0.54 -21.71
C LEU A 59 4.32 0.53 -22.78
N LEU A 60 3.93 1.78 -22.51
CA LEU A 60 4.06 2.89 -23.46
C LEU A 60 5.53 3.15 -23.79
N PRO A 61 5.82 3.78 -24.96
CA PRO A 61 7.18 4.18 -25.31
C PRO A 61 7.86 4.98 -24.21
N PRO A 62 9.15 4.76 -23.93
CA PRO A 62 9.85 5.49 -22.88
C PRO A 62 9.83 7.00 -23.13
N LEU A 63 9.68 7.78 -22.07
CA LEU A 63 9.89 9.23 -22.11
C LEU A 63 11.37 9.54 -22.24
N THR A 64 11.69 10.53 -23.03
CA THR A 64 13.04 11.09 -23.19
C THR A 64 13.12 12.50 -22.57
N ASN A 65 14.28 13.14 -22.58
CA ASN A 65 14.47 14.49 -22.06
C ASN A 65 13.42 15.48 -22.54
N ALA A 66 13.05 15.41 -23.83
CA ALA A 66 12.06 16.31 -24.43
C ALA A 66 10.71 16.34 -23.70
N ALA A 67 10.35 15.26 -23.00
CA ALA A 67 9.12 15.21 -22.22
C ALA A 67 9.19 16.06 -20.94
N PHE A 68 10.38 16.48 -20.52
CA PHE A 68 10.61 17.26 -19.29
C PHE A 68 10.94 18.72 -19.55
N ASP A 69 11.09 19.12 -20.81
CA ASP A 69 11.34 20.51 -21.21
C ASP A 69 10.06 21.38 -21.11
N SER A 70 8.89 20.75 -21.09
CA SER A 70 7.59 21.39 -20.89
C SER A 70 6.87 20.79 -19.69
N PRO A 71 6.03 21.56 -18.98
CA PRO A 71 5.23 21.01 -17.91
C PRO A 71 4.35 19.87 -18.41
N MET A 72 4.63 18.66 -17.98
CA MET A 72 3.79 17.50 -18.23
C MET A 72 2.94 17.21 -17.00
N ASP A 73 1.65 16.89 -17.21
CA ASP A 73 0.81 16.42 -16.13
C ASP A 73 1.39 15.12 -15.55
N ALA A 74 1.64 15.11 -14.24
CA ALA A 74 2.16 13.95 -13.52
C ALA A 74 1.29 12.70 -13.75
N ALA A 75 -0.02 12.86 -13.94
CA ALA A 75 -0.92 11.75 -14.23
C ALA A 75 -0.60 11.05 -15.57
N GLN A 76 -0.06 11.77 -16.54
CA GLN A 76 0.31 11.23 -17.85
C GLN A 76 1.70 10.59 -17.85
N GLY A 77 2.60 11.06 -17.00
CA GLY A 77 3.98 10.57 -16.90
C GLY A 77 4.19 9.46 -15.88
N LEU A 78 3.37 9.42 -14.84
CA LEU A 78 3.54 8.49 -13.72
C LEU A 78 3.50 7.03 -14.20
N HIS A 79 4.41 6.22 -13.67
CA HIS A 79 4.62 4.80 -14.02
C HIS A 79 5.21 4.54 -15.41
N ARG A 80 5.39 5.53 -16.27
CA ARG A 80 6.04 5.36 -17.58
C ARG A 80 7.53 5.10 -17.42
N ARG A 81 8.07 4.31 -18.34
CA ARG A 81 9.53 4.14 -18.46
C ARG A 81 10.15 5.44 -18.96
N VAL A 82 11.37 5.70 -18.53
CA VAL A 82 12.16 6.87 -18.97
C VAL A 82 13.54 6.42 -19.42
N ASN A 83 14.06 7.09 -20.47
CA ASN A 83 15.45 7.00 -20.94
C ASN A 83 15.99 8.42 -20.99
N LEU A 84 16.80 8.80 -20.02
CA LEU A 84 17.26 10.16 -19.80
C LEU A 84 18.76 10.25 -20.02
N GLN A 85 19.19 11.41 -20.46
CA GLN A 85 20.60 11.81 -20.53
C GLN A 85 20.77 13.10 -19.75
N GLY A 86 21.80 13.16 -18.91
CA GLY A 86 22.01 14.36 -18.10
C GLY A 86 23.30 14.31 -17.30
N VAL A 87 23.48 15.33 -16.49
CA VAL A 87 24.66 15.48 -15.61
C VAL A 87 24.20 15.44 -14.16
N TRP A 88 24.84 14.58 -13.35
CA TRP A 88 24.57 14.50 -11.94
C TRP A 88 24.94 15.79 -11.20
N GLN A 89 24.03 16.25 -10.35
CA GLN A 89 24.29 17.31 -9.37
C GLN A 89 24.66 16.65 -8.04
N ALA A 90 25.89 16.13 -7.96
CA ALA A 90 26.35 15.27 -6.87
C ALA A 90 26.28 15.96 -5.50
N GLU A 91 26.51 17.27 -5.44
CA GLU A 91 26.47 18.11 -4.24
C GLU A 91 25.08 18.18 -3.59
N HIS A 92 24.03 17.88 -4.35
CA HIS A 92 22.66 17.82 -3.88
C HIS A 92 22.15 16.39 -3.60
N THR A 93 23.08 15.43 -3.45
CA THR A 93 22.70 14.05 -3.10
C THR A 93 22.11 13.97 -1.70
N VAL A 94 20.97 13.28 -1.56
CA VAL A 94 20.28 13.03 -0.31
C VAL A 94 20.23 11.52 -0.02
N PHE A 95 20.53 11.15 1.23
CA PHE A 95 20.44 9.78 1.73
C PHE A 95 19.20 9.67 2.63
N LEU A 96 18.17 8.96 2.16
CA LEU A 96 16.99 8.70 2.97
C LEU A 96 17.24 7.49 3.86
N GLN A 97 17.33 7.73 5.17
CA GLN A 97 17.59 6.70 6.17
C GLN A 97 16.35 5.82 6.45
N ASN A 98 16.58 4.74 7.21
CA ASN A 98 15.55 3.78 7.62
C ASN A 98 14.86 3.08 6.44
N ARG A 99 15.58 2.89 5.34
CA ARG A 99 15.12 2.14 4.17
C ARG A 99 15.71 0.74 4.18
N SER A 100 14.97 -0.22 4.73
CA SER A 100 15.44 -1.61 4.78
C SER A 100 15.24 -2.31 3.44
N GLN A 101 16.25 -3.12 3.04
CA GLN A 101 16.17 -4.03 1.91
C GLN A 101 16.61 -5.42 2.37
N ASN A 102 15.80 -6.44 2.12
CA ASN A 102 16.05 -7.83 2.55
C ASN A 102 16.40 -7.97 4.04
N GLY A 103 15.75 -7.16 4.90
CA GLY A 103 15.99 -7.16 6.34
C GLY A 103 17.24 -6.39 6.80
N VAL A 104 18.04 -5.86 5.88
CA VAL A 104 19.23 -5.04 6.19
C VAL A 104 18.82 -3.56 6.19
N PRO A 105 19.11 -2.79 7.25
CA PRO A 105 18.87 -1.35 7.28
C PRO A 105 19.83 -0.62 6.35
N GLY A 106 19.36 0.45 5.70
CA GLY A 106 20.16 1.20 4.74
C GLY A 106 19.53 2.52 4.35
N PHE A 107 20.03 3.05 3.24
CA PHE A 107 19.63 4.33 2.67
C PHE A 107 19.11 4.15 1.24
N TRP A 108 18.08 4.89 0.89
CA TRP A 108 17.85 5.23 -0.51
C TRP A 108 18.67 6.47 -0.86
N VAL A 109 19.39 6.38 -1.96
CA VAL A 109 20.25 7.45 -2.45
C VAL A 109 19.53 8.17 -3.58
N LEU A 110 19.31 9.46 -3.38
CA LEU A 110 18.64 10.33 -4.34
C LEU A 110 19.60 11.42 -4.79
N THR A 111 19.76 11.56 -6.11
CA THR A 111 20.60 12.63 -6.69
C THR A 111 19.83 13.31 -7.82
N PRO A 112 19.82 14.66 -7.89
CA PRO A 112 19.27 15.35 -9.03
C PRO A 112 20.07 15.06 -10.30
N LEU A 113 19.36 14.88 -11.42
CA LEU A 113 19.92 14.74 -12.76
C LEU A 113 19.47 15.96 -13.58
N GLN A 114 20.39 16.78 -13.99
CA GLN A 114 20.13 17.92 -14.86
C GLN A 114 20.02 17.44 -16.30
N LEU A 115 18.85 17.63 -16.91
CA LEU A 115 18.53 17.21 -18.28
C LEU A 115 18.79 18.34 -19.29
N SER A 116 18.47 19.58 -18.88
CA SER A 116 18.68 20.81 -19.64
C SER A 116 18.90 21.98 -18.67
N PRO A 117 19.21 23.19 -19.13
CA PRO A 117 19.35 24.35 -18.23
C PRO A 117 18.10 24.64 -17.39
N THR A 118 16.93 24.24 -17.85
CA THR A 118 15.63 24.52 -17.23
C THR A 118 14.90 23.29 -16.68
N ALA A 119 15.39 22.08 -16.96
CA ALA A 119 14.73 20.83 -16.57
C ALA A 119 15.68 19.94 -15.74
N MET A 120 15.18 19.49 -14.62
CA MET A 120 15.87 18.58 -13.71
C MET A 120 14.89 17.55 -13.15
N VAL A 121 15.36 16.34 -12.92
CA VAL A 121 14.61 15.29 -12.26
C VAL A 121 15.36 14.79 -11.03
N LEU A 122 14.64 14.42 -9.97
CA LEU A 122 15.24 13.74 -8.82
C LEU A 122 15.29 12.24 -9.09
N VAL A 123 16.48 11.67 -9.16
CA VAL A 123 16.65 10.24 -9.42
C VAL A 123 16.93 9.49 -8.13
N GLN A 124 16.06 8.52 -7.81
CA GLN A 124 16.29 7.50 -6.81
C GLN A 124 17.21 6.44 -7.43
N ARG A 125 18.53 6.59 -7.21
CA ARG A 125 19.60 5.85 -7.89
C ARG A 125 19.69 4.40 -7.45
N GLY A 126 19.42 4.14 -6.17
CA GLY A 126 19.55 2.80 -5.61
C GLY A 126 19.52 2.80 -4.09
N TRP A 127 19.78 1.64 -3.54
CA TRP A 127 19.90 1.40 -2.12
C TRP A 127 21.34 1.05 -1.76
N ALA A 128 21.81 1.55 -0.60
CA ALA A 128 23.09 1.19 -0.02
C ALA A 128 22.92 0.80 1.45
N PRO A 129 23.64 -0.21 1.95
CA PRO A 129 23.58 -0.60 3.35
C PRO A 129 24.11 0.50 4.25
N ARG A 130 23.53 0.61 5.46
CA ARG A 130 24.04 1.48 6.51
C ARG A 130 25.26 0.81 7.17
N ASP A 131 26.25 1.61 7.57
CA ASP A 131 27.34 1.14 8.39
C ASP A 131 26.81 0.54 9.70
N ARG A 132 27.41 -0.58 10.15
CA ARG A 132 26.97 -1.31 11.34
C ARG A 132 27.42 -0.66 12.65
N VAL A 133 28.48 0.13 12.60
CA VAL A 133 29.10 0.74 13.79
C VAL A 133 28.58 2.15 13.99
N SER A 134 28.48 2.95 12.92
CA SER A 134 28.00 4.33 12.98
C SER A 134 26.90 4.61 11.97
N SER A 135 25.78 5.13 12.46
CA SER A 135 24.65 5.51 11.61
C SER A 135 24.89 6.78 10.79
N GLU A 136 25.94 7.52 11.11
CA GLU A 136 26.26 8.80 10.48
C GLU A 136 27.27 8.64 9.32
N VAL A 137 27.93 7.48 9.24
CA VAL A 137 28.86 7.20 8.15
C VAL A 137 28.08 6.88 6.88
N LEU A 138 28.29 7.71 5.87
CA LEU A 138 27.67 7.52 4.56
C LEU A 138 28.35 6.36 3.82
N PRO A 139 27.56 5.53 3.11
CA PRO A 139 28.13 4.49 2.27
C PRO A 139 28.94 5.10 1.12
N PRO A 140 30.06 4.46 0.72
CA PRO A 140 30.83 4.91 -0.42
C PRO A 140 30.03 4.68 -1.70
N ILE A 141 29.66 5.76 -2.38
CA ILE A 141 28.99 5.72 -3.68
C ILE A 141 29.85 6.41 -4.73
N VAL A 142 29.85 5.86 -5.93
CA VAL A 142 30.49 6.49 -7.08
C VAL A 142 29.47 7.33 -7.84
N THR A 143 29.76 8.61 -8.06
CA THR A 143 28.94 9.45 -8.91
C THR A 143 29.77 9.86 -10.13
N PRO A 144 29.45 9.29 -11.32
CA PRO A 144 30.16 9.59 -12.55
C PRO A 144 30.05 11.09 -12.88
N THR A 145 31.15 11.66 -13.40
CA THR A 145 31.17 13.03 -13.91
C THR A 145 30.82 13.05 -15.41
N GLY A 146 30.28 14.18 -15.87
CA GLY A 146 29.88 14.35 -17.27
C GLY A 146 28.53 13.76 -17.62
N LEU A 147 28.29 13.55 -18.91
CA LEU A 147 27.00 13.09 -19.43
C LEU A 147 26.79 11.60 -19.11
N VAL A 148 25.69 11.29 -18.45
CA VAL A 148 25.28 9.92 -18.11
C VAL A 148 23.97 9.55 -18.76
N HIS A 149 23.74 8.25 -18.92
CA HIS A 149 22.48 7.68 -19.39
C HIS A 149 21.77 6.98 -18.24
N VAL A 150 20.53 7.36 -17.97
CA VAL A 150 19.71 6.83 -16.89
C VAL A 150 18.45 6.20 -17.47
N GLN A 151 18.29 4.91 -17.21
CA GLN A 151 17.06 4.18 -17.48
C GLN A 151 16.29 4.03 -16.18
N GLY A 152 14.97 4.24 -16.25
CA GLY A 152 14.17 4.19 -15.05
C GLY A 152 12.67 4.21 -15.33
N ARG A 153 11.95 4.55 -14.29
CA ARG A 153 10.50 4.73 -14.31
C ARG A 153 10.14 5.99 -13.54
N TRP A 154 9.25 6.81 -14.10
CA TRP A 154 8.68 7.95 -13.38
C TRP A 154 7.83 7.42 -12.21
N VAL A 155 8.13 7.85 -11.01
CA VAL A 155 7.45 7.44 -9.77
C VAL A 155 6.99 8.66 -8.98
N ALA A 156 6.05 8.45 -8.08
CA ALA A 156 5.72 9.45 -7.07
C ALA A 156 6.95 9.68 -6.16
N PRO A 157 7.07 10.87 -5.55
CA PRO A 157 8.10 11.11 -4.55
C PRO A 157 8.11 10.02 -3.47
N PRO A 158 9.25 9.72 -2.84
CA PRO A 158 9.35 8.72 -1.78
C PRO A 158 8.30 8.95 -0.69
N SER A 159 7.61 7.88 -0.27
CA SER A 159 6.62 7.96 0.80
C SER A 159 7.26 8.43 2.11
N ARG A 160 6.55 9.31 2.84
CA ARG A 160 6.96 9.73 4.18
C ARG A 160 6.82 8.56 5.15
N MET A 161 7.84 8.33 5.95
CA MET A 161 7.78 7.46 7.11
C MET A 161 7.22 8.24 8.30
N VAL A 162 6.45 7.54 9.15
CA VAL A 162 5.95 8.13 10.39
C VAL A 162 7.14 8.45 11.29
N GLU A 163 7.31 9.72 11.62
CA GLU A 163 8.23 10.16 12.65
C GLU A 163 7.62 9.86 13.99
N LEU A 164 8.15 8.86 14.69
CA LEU A 164 7.90 8.71 16.11
C LEU A 164 8.63 9.88 16.78
N ALA A 165 7.88 10.84 17.30
CA ALA A 165 8.42 11.98 18.01
C ALA A 165 9.46 11.49 19.03
N ARG A 166 10.73 11.83 18.83
CA ARG A 166 11.73 11.70 19.88
C ARG A 166 11.32 12.65 21.01
N THR A 167 10.92 12.07 22.13
CA THR A 167 10.62 12.77 23.37
C THR A 167 11.94 13.21 24.01
N ASP A 168 12.75 14.00 23.31
CA ASP A 168 13.92 14.65 23.88
C ASP A 168 13.82 16.14 23.64
N GLN A 169 13.37 16.76 24.73
CA GLN A 169 13.59 18.14 25.17
C GLN A 169 13.87 19.23 24.09
N GLY A 170 12.84 19.99 23.80
CA GLY A 170 13.01 21.45 23.72
C GLY A 170 13.14 22.11 22.36
N THR A 171 12.78 21.47 21.24
CA THR A 171 12.54 22.23 20.00
C THR A 171 11.27 21.74 19.33
N ALA A 172 10.27 22.58 19.38
CA ALA A 172 9.01 22.41 18.68
C ALA A 172 9.27 22.29 17.16
N SER A 173 8.56 21.34 16.55
CA SER A 173 8.49 21.10 15.13
C SER A 173 9.74 20.44 14.52
N GLY A 174 9.67 19.12 14.32
CA GLY A 174 10.71 18.27 13.73
C GLY A 174 11.11 18.57 12.29
N SER A 175 11.65 19.74 12.03
CA SER A 175 12.41 19.99 10.82
C SER A 175 13.86 19.55 11.08
N GLU A 176 14.28 18.42 10.49
CA GLU A 176 15.69 18.08 10.37
C GLU A 176 16.44 19.33 9.81
N PRO A 177 17.72 19.54 10.21
CA PRO A 177 18.49 20.65 9.67
C PRO A 177 18.38 20.64 8.14
N ARG A 178 17.93 21.75 7.56
CA ARG A 178 17.65 21.89 6.13
C ARG A 178 18.84 21.54 5.23
N SER A 179 20.05 21.60 5.77
CA SER A 179 21.31 21.28 5.08
C SER A 179 21.80 19.83 5.26
N SER A 180 21.06 18.97 5.97
CA SER A 180 21.58 17.62 6.22
C SER A 180 21.46 16.72 4.98
N THR A 181 22.58 16.08 4.63
CA THR A 181 22.65 15.08 3.55
C THR A 181 21.89 13.80 3.90
N ILE A 182 21.80 13.47 5.20
CA ILE A 182 21.01 12.34 5.70
C ILE A 182 19.66 12.85 6.17
N ARG A 183 18.57 12.29 5.65
CA ARG A 183 17.20 12.68 6.01
C ARG A 183 16.33 11.42 6.24
N GLN A 184 15.35 11.51 7.10
CA GLN A 184 14.35 10.45 7.26
C GLN A 184 13.26 10.58 6.21
N ASN A 185 12.79 11.79 5.98
CA ASN A 185 11.79 12.16 5.00
C ASN A 185 12.29 13.27 4.09
N LEU A 186 11.79 13.31 2.86
CA LEU A 186 12.06 14.38 1.91
C LEU A 186 10.74 14.98 1.43
N ASP A 187 10.50 16.23 1.79
CA ASP A 187 9.49 17.03 1.10
C ASP A 187 10.12 17.59 -0.17
N LEU A 188 9.79 16.96 -1.31
CA LEU A 188 10.43 17.30 -2.58
C LEU A 188 10.24 18.78 -2.96
N ASN A 189 9.01 19.29 -2.78
CA ASN A 189 8.69 20.66 -3.19
C ASN A 189 9.42 21.69 -2.32
N ALA A 190 9.40 21.49 -0.99
CA ALA A 190 10.09 22.37 -0.07
C ALA A 190 11.61 22.34 -0.29
N TRP A 191 12.17 21.15 -0.49
CA TRP A 191 13.60 20.98 -0.73
C TRP A 191 14.05 21.55 -2.09
N ALA A 192 13.28 21.31 -3.16
CA ALA A 192 13.56 21.86 -4.48
C ALA A 192 13.53 23.41 -4.46
N ALA A 193 12.55 23.99 -3.77
CA ALA A 193 12.43 25.44 -3.62
C ALA A 193 13.61 26.02 -2.82
N GLU A 194 14.04 25.38 -1.73
CA GLU A 194 15.17 25.77 -0.91
C GLU A 194 16.49 25.78 -1.71
N MET A 195 16.71 24.70 -2.47
CA MET A 195 17.91 24.54 -3.28
C MET A 195 17.83 25.29 -4.63
N LYS A 196 16.69 25.93 -4.94
CA LYS A 196 16.40 26.57 -6.22
C LYS A 196 16.60 25.65 -7.41
N LEU A 197 16.22 24.39 -7.26
CA LEU A 197 16.35 23.38 -8.30
C LEU A 197 15.02 23.22 -9.05
N PRO A 198 15.00 23.28 -10.38
CA PRO A 198 13.79 23.12 -11.19
C PRO A 198 13.41 21.64 -11.34
N ILE A 199 13.14 20.96 -10.22
CA ILE A 199 12.79 19.54 -10.22
C ILE A 199 11.34 19.37 -10.62
N THR A 200 11.10 18.66 -11.72
CA THR A 200 9.78 18.44 -12.31
C THR A 200 9.21 17.03 -12.01
N ALA A 201 10.08 16.06 -11.74
CA ALA A 201 9.66 14.68 -11.55
C ALA A 201 10.63 13.89 -10.65
N THR A 202 10.16 12.74 -10.16
CA THR A 202 11.01 11.75 -9.48
C THR A 202 11.11 10.48 -10.34
N VAL A 203 12.32 10.00 -10.55
CA VAL A 203 12.63 8.82 -11.35
C VAL A 203 13.25 7.75 -10.48
N LEU A 204 12.72 6.55 -10.56
CA LEU A 204 13.32 5.35 -9.97
C LEU A 204 14.27 4.74 -11.01
N GLN A 205 15.57 4.77 -10.77
CA GLN A 205 16.55 4.18 -11.67
C GLN A 205 16.45 2.66 -11.64
N THR A 206 16.43 2.05 -12.83
CA THR A 206 16.38 0.58 -13.01
C THR A 206 17.67 0.08 -13.64
N GLY A 207 17.83 -1.24 -13.73
CA GLY A 207 19.01 -1.87 -14.31
C GLY A 207 19.85 -2.60 -13.25
N ALA A 208 21.02 -3.07 -13.65
CA ALA A 208 21.92 -3.79 -12.77
C ALA A 208 22.50 -2.89 -11.66
N ALA A 209 22.89 -3.50 -10.55
CA ALA A 209 23.61 -2.83 -9.47
C ALA A 209 24.90 -2.21 -10.02
N SER A 210 25.15 -0.96 -9.71
CA SER A 210 26.36 -0.22 -10.09
C SER A 210 26.60 0.94 -9.13
N GLU A 211 27.78 1.55 -9.21
CA GLU A 211 28.09 2.76 -8.44
C GLU A 211 28.04 2.57 -6.90
N GLY A 212 28.13 1.31 -6.42
CA GLY A 212 27.95 0.96 -5.01
C GLY A 212 26.48 0.87 -4.57
N LEU A 213 25.52 0.87 -5.51
CA LEU A 213 24.08 0.92 -5.26
C LEU A 213 23.38 -0.34 -5.78
N ALA A 214 22.58 -0.97 -4.94
CA ALA A 214 21.65 -2.02 -5.33
C ALA A 214 20.37 -1.42 -5.92
N ARG A 215 19.80 -2.08 -6.93
CA ARG A 215 18.57 -1.66 -7.62
C ARG A 215 17.50 -2.76 -7.63
N ASP A 216 17.59 -3.68 -6.66
CA ASP A 216 16.58 -4.74 -6.45
C ASP A 216 15.34 -4.16 -5.78
N TRP A 217 14.63 -3.33 -6.53
CA TRP A 217 13.41 -2.70 -6.03
C TRP A 217 12.32 -3.74 -5.82
N ALA A 218 11.64 -3.66 -4.68
CA ALA A 218 10.50 -4.51 -4.42
C ALA A 218 9.46 -4.38 -5.55
N PRO A 219 8.95 -5.49 -6.10
CA PRO A 219 7.92 -5.44 -7.12
C PRO A 219 6.70 -4.67 -6.61
N ALA A 220 6.12 -3.84 -7.46
CA ALA A 220 4.86 -3.19 -7.16
C ALA A 220 3.73 -4.24 -7.18
N LEU A 221 3.50 -4.88 -6.03
CA LEU A 221 2.39 -5.82 -5.86
C LEU A 221 1.08 -5.03 -5.66
N SER A 222 0.00 -5.46 -6.30
CA SER A 222 -1.32 -4.84 -6.11
C SER A 222 -1.81 -4.95 -4.67
N GLY A 223 -1.37 -5.99 -3.94
CA GLY A 223 -1.88 -6.33 -2.61
C GLY A 223 -3.37 -6.74 -2.63
N ALA A 224 -3.94 -7.01 -3.81
CA ALA A 224 -5.31 -7.45 -3.99
C ALA A 224 -5.56 -8.81 -3.35
N ASP A 225 -4.57 -9.71 -3.37
CA ASP A 225 -4.70 -11.07 -2.86
C ASP A 225 -5.00 -11.12 -1.36
N LYS A 226 -4.45 -10.21 -0.58
CA LYS A 226 -4.80 -10.08 0.85
C LYS A 226 -6.29 -9.78 1.03
N ASN A 227 -6.83 -8.87 0.23
CA ASN A 227 -8.25 -8.51 0.29
C ASN A 227 -9.13 -9.66 -0.19
N ARG A 228 -8.73 -10.42 -1.25
CA ARG A 228 -9.42 -11.63 -1.70
C ARG A 228 -9.46 -12.69 -0.59
N GLY A 229 -8.34 -12.90 0.11
CA GLY A 229 -8.28 -13.81 1.27
C GLY A 229 -9.25 -13.41 2.38
N TYR A 230 -9.32 -12.13 2.73
CA TYR A 230 -10.29 -11.63 3.72
C TYR A 230 -11.73 -11.74 3.22
N ALA A 231 -12.00 -11.48 1.95
CA ALA A 231 -13.33 -11.65 1.37
C ALA A 231 -13.81 -13.12 1.52
N PHE A 232 -12.94 -14.05 1.18
CA PHE A 232 -13.23 -15.49 1.36
C PHE A 232 -13.55 -15.83 2.83
N GLN A 233 -12.77 -15.34 3.79
CA GLN A 233 -13.01 -15.58 5.22
C GLN A 233 -14.38 -15.05 5.67
N TRP A 234 -14.75 -13.83 5.22
CA TRP A 234 -16.04 -13.23 5.56
C TRP A 234 -17.22 -14.00 4.96
N PHE A 235 -17.11 -14.43 3.68
CA PHE A 235 -18.14 -15.25 3.06
C PHE A 235 -18.23 -16.64 3.69
N ALA A 236 -17.09 -17.26 4.02
CA ALA A 236 -17.08 -18.56 4.71
C ALA A 236 -17.74 -18.46 6.10
N LEU A 237 -17.47 -17.37 6.85
CA LEU A 237 -18.12 -17.13 8.13
C LEU A 237 -19.64 -16.93 7.96
N SER A 238 -20.08 -16.16 6.97
CA SER A 238 -21.49 -15.98 6.66
C SER A 238 -22.17 -17.31 6.32
N GLY A 239 -21.53 -18.12 5.49
CA GLY A 239 -22.02 -19.46 5.15
C GLY A 239 -22.07 -20.40 6.36
N LEU A 240 -21.07 -20.36 7.23
CA LEU A 240 -21.07 -21.16 8.46
C LEU A 240 -22.24 -20.78 9.37
N VAL A 241 -22.48 -19.48 9.57
CA VAL A 241 -23.63 -19.02 10.38
C VAL A 241 -24.95 -19.47 9.75
N ALA A 242 -25.07 -19.43 8.41
CA ALA A 242 -26.25 -19.94 7.71
C ALA A 242 -26.46 -21.43 7.93
N VAL A 243 -25.42 -22.25 7.79
CA VAL A 243 -25.48 -23.68 8.03
C VAL A 243 -25.88 -24.01 9.48
N LEU A 244 -25.26 -23.34 10.45
CA LEU A 244 -25.58 -23.52 11.86
C LEU A 244 -27.02 -23.09 12.18
N PHE A 245 -27.47 -21.95 11.61
CA PHE A 245 -28.83 -21.47 11.77
C PHE A 245 -29.85 -22.53 11.24
N VAL A 246 -29.64 -23.03 10.03
CA VAL A 246 -30.49 -24.05 9.43
C VAL A 246 -30.49 -25.33 10.30
N TRP A 247 -29.32 -25.74 10.73
CA TRP A 247 -29.20 -26.98 11.55
C TRP A 247 -29.90 -26.85 12.90
N PHE A 248 -29.62 -25.79 13.67
CA PHE A 248 -30.14 -25.67 15.04
C PHE A 248 -31.56 -25.13 15.10
N GLN A 249 -31.93 -24.21 14.23
CA GLN A 249 -33.23 -23.53 14.29
C GLN A 249 -34.31 -24.25 13.47
N ILE A 250 -33.96 -24.97 12.45
CA ILE A 250 -34.91 -25.63 11.55
C ILE A 250 -34.87 -27.12 11.72
N ILE A 251 -33.74 -27.78 11.49
CA ILE A 251 -33.67 -29.24 11.46
C ILE A 251 -33.93 -29.86 12.84
N LEU A 252 -33.29 -29.36 13.91
CA LEU A 252 -33.48 -29.88 15.26
C LEU A 252 -34.88 -29.60 15.78
N VAL A 253 -35.48 -28.45 15.49
CA VAL A 253 -36.86 -28.12 15.89
C VAL A 253 -37.86 -29.05 15.19
N LEU A 254 -37.69 -29.34 13.89
CA LEU A 254 -38.56 -30.22 13.15
C LEU A 254 -38.48 -31.71 13.65
N ARG A 255 -37.31 -32.16 14.09
CA ARG A 255 -37.11 -33.53 14.63
C ARG A 255 -37.77 -33.76 16.00
N HIS A 256 -38.03 -32.67 16.76
CA HIS A 256 -38.64 -32.76 18.09
C HIS A 256 -40.19 -32.62 18.07
N VAL A 257 -40.82 -32.53 16.89
CA VAL A 257 -42.28 -32.62 16.78
C VAL A 257 -42.72 -34.07 16.94
N PRO A 258 -43.41 -34.48 18.03
CA PRO A 258 -43.86 -35.86 18.19
C PRO A 258 -44.87 -36.20 17.10
N PRO A 259 -44.87 -37.43 16.58
CA PRO A 259 -45.86 -37.87 15.61
C PRO A 259 -47.26 -37.69 16.20
N THR A 260 -48.15 -37.03 15.51
CA THR A 260 -49.58 -36.98 15.84
C THR A 260 -50.09 -38.38 15.82
N ARG A 261 -50.43 -38.97 17.01
CA ARG A 261 -51.12 -40.23 17.11
C ARG A 261 -52.50 -40.06 16.47
N SER A 262 -52.72 -40.74 15.34
CA SER A 262 -54.02 -40.97 14.71
C SER A 262 -54.82 -41.99 15.51
#